data_4924d6fbc12a83866f1b9ac9829aa5a6
#
_entry.id   4924d6fbc12a83866f1b9ac9829aa5a6
#
_cell.length_a   1.000
_cell.length_b   1.000
_cell.length_c   1.000
_cell.angle_alpha   90.00
_cell.angle_beta   90.00
_cell.angle_gamma   90.00
#
_symmetry.space_group_name_H-M   'P 1'
#
loop_
_entity.id
_entity.type
_entity.pdbx_description
1 polymer ?
#
loop_
_entity_poly.entity_id
_entity_poly.type
_entity_poly.pdbx_seq_one_letter_code
_entity_poly.pdbx_strand_id
1 'polypeptide(L)'
;VFYIAPNSLSFEKERAVLKCLSQQASFAITVTRFAQMARYLILNDMPTKTSLDDIGLGMTFYRCLAELDPKDLRVYGAIKQDPQFIQQLIELYHEMTKSQMSFLDLESLTDEDKRDDLLLIFEKVTAYLNQGQLAQGSQLSHLIEAIENDKVSSDFSQIALVIDGFTRFSTEEERIVDLLHGKGVEIVIGVYASKKAYASPFSEGNLYQSSVEFLHHLASKYQTPAQDSSQTHEKMDSFDKASRLLESSYDFSEFTLDVDDKDRENLQIWSCLTQKEELELVARSIRQK
;
A
#
# COMPACT_ATOMS: atom_id res chain seq x y z
N VAL A 1 -12.13 -14.99 -8.04
CA VAL A 1 -11.11 -14.01 -8.39
C VAL A 1 -11.07 -12.93 -7.32
N PHE A 2 -9.88 -12.63 -6.80
CA PHE A 2 -9.67 -11.44 -5.98
C PHE A 2 -9.14 -10.31 -6.86
N TYR A 3 -9.84 -9.18 -6.83
CA TYR A 3 -9.39 -7.95 -7.46
C TYR A 3 -8.88 -7.01 -6.37
N ILE A 4 -7.56 -6.82 -6.30
CA ILE A 4 -6.88 -6.06 -5.27
C ILE A 4 -6.64 -4.63 -5.75
N ALA A 5 -7.16 -3.66 -4.99
CA ALA A 5 -6.98 -2.24 -5.26
C ALA A 5 -6.56 -1.49 -3.98
N PRO A 6 -5.87 -0.34 -4.08
CA PRO A 6 -5.60 0.54 -2.95
C PRO A 6 -6.88 1.02 -2.25
N ASN A 7 -6.78 1.36 -0.96
CA ASN A 7 -7.92 1.79 -0.14
C ASN A 7 -8.76 2.91 -0.77
N SER A 8 -8.10 3.88 -1.38
CA SER A 8 -8.74 5.05 -2.01
C SER A 8 -9.53 4.71 -3.27
N LEU A 9 -9.21 3.60 -3.95
CA LEU A 9 -9.76 3.24 -5.25
C LEU A 9 -10.70 2.03 -5.21
N SER A 10 -10.81 1.31 -4.10
CA SER A 10 -11.53 0.03 -4.04
C SER A 10 -13.00 0.14 -4.45
N PHE A 11 -13.73 1.15 -3.99
CA PHE A 11 -15.15 1.35 -4.33
C PHE A 11 -15.36 1.71 -5.80
N GLU A 12 -14.49 2.56 -6.36
CA GLU A 12 -14.55 2.96 -7.76
C GLU A 12 -14.26 1.76 -8.67
N LYS A 13 -13.26 0.97 -8.33
CA LYS A 13 -12.88 -0.24 -9.06
C LYS A 13 -13.99 -1.30 -9.00
N GLU A 14 -14.64 -1.47 -7.85
CA GLU A 14 -15.79 -2.38 -7.74
C GLU A 14 -16.91 -2.00 -8.71
N ARG A 15 -17.27 -0.72 -8.76
CA ARG A 15 -18.27 -0.22 -9.72
C ARG A 15 -17.83 -0.43 -11.16
N ALA A 16 -16.56 -0.18 -11.48
CA ALA A 16 -16.02 -0.37 -12.82
C ALA A 16 -16.05 -1.84 -13.24
N VAL A 17 -15.63 -2.76 -12.38
CA VAL A 17 -15.66 -4.21 -12.62
C VAL A 17 -17.08 -4.70 -12.84
N LEU A 18 -18.03 -4.33 -11.98
CA LEU A 18 -19.44 -4.71 -12.13
C LEU A 18 -20.07 -4.17 -13.42
N LYS A 19 -19.70 -2.94 -13.80
CA LYS A 19 -20.15 -2.35 -15.07
C LYS A 19 -19.60 -3.11 -16.27
N CYS A 20 -18.32 -3.47 -16.25
CA CYS A 20 -17.70 -4.28 -17.32
C CYS A 20 -18.37 -5.66 -17.45
N LEU A 21 -18.76 -6.26 -16.33
CA LEU A 21 -19.48 -7.55 -16.33
C LEU A 21 -20.96 -7.42 -16.68
N SER A 22 -21.49 -6.21 -16.87
CA SER A 22 -22.92 -5.93 -17.05
C SER A 22 -23.78 -6.53 -15.94
N GLN A 23 -23.28 -6.57 -14.70
CA GLN A 23 -23.91 -7.15 -13.53
C GLN A 23 -24.07 -6.12 -12.41
N GLN A 24 -25.06 -6.31 -11.55
CA GLN A 24 -25.27 -5.48 -10.36
C GLN A 24 -24.50 -6.01 -9.14
N ALA A 25 -24.19 -7.30 -9.13
CA ALA A 25 -23.40 -7.97 -8.09
C ALA A 25 -22.72 -9.22 -8.66
N SER A 26 -21.59 -9.64 -8.09
CA SER A 26 -20.90 -10.87 -8.45
C SER A 26 -20.33 -11.54 -7.20
N PHE A 27 -20.53 -12.86 -7.10
CA PHE A 27 -19.85 -13.69 -6.10
C PHE A 27 -18.55 -14.31 -6.63
N ALA A 28 -18.33 -14.25 -7.94
CA ALA A 28 -17.13 -14.81 -8.56
C ALA A 28 -15.91 -13.89 -8.47
N ILE A 29 -16.15 -12.58 -8.32
CA ILE A 29 -15.10 -11.57 -8.21
C ILE A 29 -15.35 -10.76 -6.93
N THR A 30 -14.31 -10.70 -6.08
CA THR A 30 -14.31 -9.90 -4.85
C THR A 30 -13.30 -8.78 -5.00
N VAL A 31 -13.77 -7.54 -5.08
CA VAL A 31 -12.90 -6.36 -5.06
C VAL A 31 -12.55 -6.06 -3.61
N THR A 32 -11.26 -6.02 -3.30
CA THR A 32 -10.79 -5.97 -1.93
C THR A 32 -9.39 -5.36 -1.83
N ARG A 33 -8.78 -5.44 -0.67
CA ARG A 33 -7.41 -5.01 -0.35
C ARG A 33 -6.59 -6.21 0.10
N PHE A 34 -5.28 -6.12 0.05
CA PHE A 34 -4.39 -7.20 0.52
C PHE A 34 -4.75 -7.69 1.92
N ALA A 35 -4.89 -6.80 2.89
CA ALA A 35 -5.19 -7.18 4.26
C ALA A 35 -6.54 -7.90 4.40
N GLN A 36 -7.54 -7.50 3.62
CA GLN A 36 -8.84 -8.15 3.66
C GLN A 36 -8.86 -9.48 2.91
N MET A 37 -8.14 -9.58 1.78
CA MET A 37 -7.90 -10.85 1.11
C MET A 37 -7.20 -11.84 2.05
N ALA A 38 -6.16 -11.38 2.75
CA ALA A 38 -5.46 -12.20 3.73
C ALA A 38 -6.41 -12.77 4.78
N ARG A 39 -7.28 -11.91 5.33
CA ARG A 39 -8.30 -12.34 6.27
C ARG A 39 -9.25 -13.41 5.69
N TYR A 40 -9.69 -13.25 4.44
CA TYR A 40 -10.54 -14.26 3.79
C TYR A 40 -9.85 -15.62 3.65
N LEU A 41 -8.58 -15.61 3.29
CA LEU A 41 -7.82 -16.84 3.03
C LEU A 41 -7.52 -17.62 4.33
N ILE A 42 -7.35 -16.94 5.47
CA ILE A 42 -6.99 -17.57 6.74
C ILE A 42 -8.17 -17.71 7.72
N LEU A 43 -9.38 -17.25 7.35
CA LEU A 43 -10.52 -17.14 8.26
C LEU A 43 -10.88 -18.49 8.94
N ASN A 44 -10.71 -19.60 8.25
CA ASN A 44 -11.06 -20.93 8.73
C ASN A 44 -9.87 -21.67 9.37
N ASP A 45 -8.65 -21.19 9.18
CA ASP A 45 -7.42 -21.94 9.47
C ASP A 45 -6.65 -21.43 10.67
N MET A 46 -6.90 -20.18 11.06
CA MET A 46 -6.21 -19.56 12.19
C MET A 46 -7.01 -19.73 13.49
N PRO A 47 -6.36 -20.21 14.57
CA PRO A 47 -6.95 -20.05 15.87
C PRO A 47 -7.24 -18.55 16.09
N THR A 48 -8.41 -18.26 16.63
CA THR A 48 -8.88 -16.91 16.92
C THR A 48 -7.99 -16.25 17.99
N LYS A 49 -6.76 -15.89 17.59
CA LYS A 49 -5.97 -14.96 18.40
C LYS A 49 -6.62 -13.58 18.25
N THR A 50 -6.89 -12.94 19.36
CA THR A 50 -7.42 -11.59 19.36
C THR A 50 -6.37 -10.66 18.76
N SER A 51 -6.66 -10.07 17.60
CA SER A 51 -5.81 -9.03 17.03
C SER A 51 -5.98 -7.75 17.84
N LEU A 52 -4.88 -7.17 18.27
CA LEU A 52 -4.88 -5.85 18.89
C LEU A 52 -4.97 -4.77 17.80
N ASP A 53 -5.83 -3.80 18.05
CA ASP A 53 -5.80 -2.52 17.34
C ASP A 53 -4.71 -1.60 17.94
N ASP A 54 -4.51 -0.42 17.35
CA ASP A 54 -3.50 0.54 17.80
C ASP A 54 -3.74 0.99 19.25
N ILE A 55 -4.99 1.03 19.69
CA ILE A 55 -5.35 1.38 21.07
C ILE A 55 -4.89 0.26 22.01
N GLY A 56 -5.21 -0.98 21.69
CA GLY A 56 -4.78 -2.15 22.47
C GLY A 56 -3.27 -2.29 22.52
N LEU A 57 -2.59 -2.04 21.42
CA LEU A 57 -1.14 -2.02 21.34
C LEU A 57 -0.55 -0.89 22.19
N GLY A 58 -1.12 0.31 22.13
CA GLY A 58 -0.72 1.45 22.98
C GLY A 58 -0.88 1.15 24.48
N MET A 59 -2.00 0.53 24.86
CA MET A 59 -2.21 0.09 26.26
C MET A 59 -1.18 -0.97 26.68
N THR A 60 -0.79 -1.84 25.76
CA THR A 60 0.24 -2.86 26.02
C THR A 60 1.61 -2.22 26.24
N PHE A 61 2.01 -1.31 25.35
CA PHE A 61 3.25 -0.54 25.53
C PHE A 61 3.25 0.24 26.85
N TYR A 62 2.17 0.97 27.13
CA TYR A 62 2.04 1.74 28.38
C TYR A 62 2.22 0.85 29.60
N ARG A 63 1.55 -0.31 29.64
CA ARG A 63 1.65 -1.28 30.73
C ARG A 63 3.06 -1.83 30.87
N CYS A 64 3.65 -2.30 29.79
CA CYS A 64 5.02 -2.86 29.81
C CYS A 64 6.05 -1.83 30.28
N LEU A 65 5.92 -0.58 29.81
CA LEU A 65 6.77 0.53 30.22
C LEU A 65 6.55 0.94 31.68
N ALA A 66 5.31 0.87 32.19
CA ALA A 66 5.03 1.15 33.59
C ALA A 66 5.77 0.18 34.55
N GLU A 67 5.89 -1.08 34.13
CA GLU A 67 6.55 -2.13 34.91
C GLU A 67 8.09 -2.10 34.84
N LEU A 68 8.71 -1.37 33.90
CA LEU A 68 10.16 -1.19 33.84
C LEU A 68 10.63 -0.17 34.88
N ASP A 69 11.75 -0.42 35.58
CA ASP A 69 12.37 0.62 36.41
C ASP A 69 12.93 1.72 35.47
N PRO A 70 12.70 3.02 35.75
CA PRO A 70 13.30 4.10 34.98
C PRO A 70 14.84 4.03 34.86
N LYS A 71 15.49 3.35 35.78
CA LYS A 71 16.95 3.15 35.78
C LYS A 71 17.42 2.09 34.79
N ASP A 72 16.52 1.19 34.37
CA ASP A 72 16.83 0.18 33.36
C ASP A 72 16.87 0.77 31.95
N LEU A 73 16.28 1.96 31.77
CA LEU A 73 16.27 2.69 30.52
C LEU A 73 17.23 3.90 30.62
N ARG A 74 18.33 3.87 29.86
CA ARG A 74 19.37 4.90 29.92
C ARG A 74 18.92 6.22 29.28
N VAL A 75 18.18 6.14 28.18
CA VAL A 75 17.74 7.30 27.39
C VAL A 75 16.27 7.60 27.63
N TYR A 76 15.40 6.60 27.59
CA TYR A 76 13.95 6.80 27.58
C TYR A 76 13.30 6.72 28.96
N GLY A 77 14.05 6.49 30.02
CA GLY A 77 13.54 6.32 31.38
C GLY A 77 12.66 7.49 31.87
N ALA A 78 13.05 8.73 31.56
CA ALA A 78 12.32 9.93 31.97
C ALA A 78 11.00 10.14 31.22
N ILE A 79 10.89 9.64 29.98
CA ILE A 79 9.73 9.85 29.08
C ILE A 79 8.95 8.58 28.82
N LYS A 80 9.25 7.48 29.52
CA LYS A 80 8.67 6.16 29.24
C LYS A 80 7.13 6.11 29.27
N GLN A 81 6.47 7.04 29.95
CA GLN A 81 5.02 7.14 30.02
C GLN A 81 4.45 8.30 29.20
N ASP A 82 5.28 9.00 28.43
CA ASP A 82 4.83 10.07 27.57
C ASP A 82 4.00 9.49 26.39
N PRO A 83 2.76 9.98 26.19
CA PRO A 83 1.91 9.48 25.10
C PRO A 83 2.52 9.63 23.71
N GLN A 84 3.32 10.69 23.48
CA GLN A 84 3.97 10.90 22.18
C GLN A 84 5.08 9.88 21.96
N PHE A 85 5.85 9.56 23.00
CA PHE A 85 6.86 8.50 22.94
C PHE A 85 6.22 7.13 22.66
N ILE A 86 5.12 6.81 23.35
CA ILE A 86 4.38 5.56 23.11
C ILE A 86 3.87 5.49 21.66
N GLN A 87 3.36 6.61 21.13
CA GLN A 87 2.93 6.67 19.75
C GLN A 87 4.09 6.40 18.77
N GLN A 88 5.26 6.95 19.01
CA GLN A 88 6.46 6.68 18.21
C GLN A 88 6.89 5.21 18.28
N LEU A 89 6.77 4.57 19.46
CA LEU A 89 7.04 3.14 19.58
C LEU A 89 6.05 2.28 18.79
N ILE A 90 4.78 2.65 18.76
CA ILE A 90 3.76 1.97 17.95
C ILE A 90 4.08 2.12 16.45
N GLU A 91 4.43 3.31 16.02
CA GLU A 91 4.81 3.59 14.62
C GLU A 91 6.03 2.76 14.22
N LEU A 92 7.07 2.73 15.05
CA LEU A 92 8.26 1.91 14.84
C LEU A 92 7.91 0.40 14.80
N TYR A 93 7.06 -0.06 15.71
CA TYR A 93 6.58 -1.45 15.72
C TYR A 93 5.90 -1.82 14.40
N HIS A 94 5.02 -0.95 13.90
CA HIS A 94 4.34 -1.17 12.62
C HIS A 94 5.31 -1.14 11.44
N GLU A 95 6.28 -0.23 11.45
CA GLU A 95 7.29 -0.13 10.40
C GLU A 95 8.14 -1.40 10.33
N MET A 96 8.65 -1.86 11.46
CA MET A 96 9.42 -3.10 11.55
C MET A 96 8.61 -4.32 11.11
N THR A 97 7.36 -4.41 11.57
CA THR A 97 6.45 -5.49 11.17
C THR A 97 6.19 -5.49 9.67
N LYS A 98 5.85 -4.34 9.08
CA LYS A 98 5.61 -4.20 7.63
C LYS A 98 6.84 -4.50 6.78
N SER A 99 8.01 -4.20 7.31
CA SER A 99 9.31 -4.46 6.66
C SER A 99 9.82 -5.87 6.90
N GLN A 100 9.09 -6.69 7.68
CA GLN A 100 9.51 -8.02 8.13
C GLN A 100 10.89 -8.02 8.84
N MET A 101 11.21 -6.92 9.50
CA MET A 101 12.43 -6.77 10.28
C MET A 101 12.25 -7.40 11.66
N SER A 102 13.30 -8.10 12.11
CA SER A 102 13.39 -8.55 13.51
C SER A 102 13.83 -7.39 14.41
N PHE A 103 13.42 -7.41 15.68
CA PHE A 103 13.96 -6.46 16.67
C PHE A 103 15.49 -6.59 16.85
N LEU A 104 16.06 -7.74 16.50
CA LEU A 104 17.53 -7.93 16.47
C LEU A 104 18.20 -7.08 15.39
N ASP A 105 17.49 -6.71 14.33
CA ASP A 105 18.03 -5.84 13.28
C ASP A 105 18.29 -4.41 13.79
N LEU A 106 17.74 -4.05 14.96
CA LEU A 106 18.09 -2.81 15.67
C LEU A 106 19.56 -2.76 16.10
N GLU A 107 20.29 -3.89 16.07
CA GLU A 107 21.74 -3.92 16.32
C GLU A 107 22.54 -3.01 15.37
N SER A 108 21.98 -2.66 14.22
CA SER A 108 22.58 -1.71 13.27
C SER A 108 22.51 -0.25 13.72
N LEU A 109 21.77 0.10 14.78
CA LEU A 109 21.70 1.45 15.31
C LEU A 109 23.04 1.85 15.93
N THR A 110 23.55 3.02 15.53
CA THR A 110 24.84 3.54 15.98
C THR A 110 24.86 4.00 17.45
N ASP A 111 23.68 4.36 17.99
CA ASP A 111 23.50 4.78 19.38
C ASP A 111 23.17 3.55 20.24
N GLU A 112 24.19 3.02 20.91
CA GLU A 112 24.07 1.80 21.71
C GLU A 112 23.08 1.93 22.87
N ASP A 113 23.02 3.07 23.56
CA ASP A 113 22.12 3.27 24.69
C ASP A 113 20.65 3.30 24.24
N LYS A 114 20.36 3.93 23.10
CA LYS A 114 19.00 3.90 22.51
C LYS A 114 18.60 2.51 22.02
N ARG A 115 19.55 1.82 21.39
CA ARG A 115 19.34 0.46 20.91
C ARG A 115 18.98 -0.47 22.05
N ASP A 116 19.78 -0.44 23.14
CA ASP A 116 19.58 -1.31 24.31
C ASP A 116 18.23 -1.06 24.96
N ASP A 117 17.82 0.21 25.11
CA ASP A 117 16.52 0.58 25.63
C ASP A 117 15.38 0.05 24.73
N LEU A 118 15.49 0.22 23.40
CA LEU A 118 14.46 -0.25 22.46
C LEU A 118 14.34 -1.78 22.47
N LEU A 119 15.48 -2.49 22.49
CA LEU A 119 15.50 -3.95 22.59
C LEU A 119 14.77 -4.42 23.86
N LEU A 120 15.09 -3.83 25.02
CA LEU A 120 14.46 -4.16 26.29
C LEU A 120 12.94 -3.92 26.26
N ILE A 121 12.51 -2.79 25.67
CA ILE A 121 11.09 -2.44 25.54
C ILE A 121 10.37 -3.47 24.66
N PHE A 122 10.91 -3.74 23.46
CA PHE A 122 10.27 -4.65 22.50
C PHE A 122 10.29 -6.11 22.97
N GLU A 123 11.33 -6.57 23.64
CA GLU A 123 11.38 -7.90 24.27
C GLU A 123 10.25 -8.06 25.29
N LYS A 124 10.07 -7.06 26.16
CA LYS A 124 9.03 -7.09 27.17
C LYS A 124 7.62 -7.07 26.57
N VAL A 125 7.39 -6.23 25.57
CA VAL A 125 6.11 -6.17 24.83
C VAL A 125 5.83 -7.50 24.13
N THR A 126 6.81 -8.06 23.44
CA THR A 126 6.68 -9.36 22.77
C THR A 126 6.38 -10.49 23.75
N ALA A 127 7.06 -10.53 24.89
CA ALA A 127 6.78 -11.51 25.93
C ALA A 127 5.35 -11.40 26.46
N TYR A 128 4.86 -10.17 26.67
CA TYR A 128 3.49 -9.92 27.11
C TYR A 128 2.45 -10.37 26.07
N LEU A 129 2.67 -10.05 24.80
CA LEU A 129 1.79 -10.46 23.69
C LEU A 129 1.75 -11.99 23.56
N ASN A 130 2.88 -12.66 23.69
CA ASN A 130 2.97 -14.12 23.65
C ASN A 130 2.21 -14.79 24.82
N GLN A 131 2.34 -14.27 26.02
CA GLN A 131 1.62 -14.80 27.21
C GLN A 131 0.10 -14.62 27.07
N GLY A 132 -0.33 -13.50 26.49
CA GLY A 132 -1.74 -13.19 26.25
C GLY A 132 -2.35 -13.94 25.06
N GLN A 133 -1.59 -14.74 24.34
CA GLN A 133 -2.00 -15.36 23.06
C GLN A 133 -2.58 -14.32 22.08
N LEU A 134 -2.07 -13.10 22.14
CA LEU A 134 -2.47 -12.03 21.24
C LEU A 134 -1.78 -12.17 19.90
N ALA A 135 -2.48 -11.82 18.84
CA ALA A 135 -1.89 -11.84 17.51
C ALA A 135 -0.84 -10.74 17.39
N GLN A 136 0.36 -11.13 17.01
CA GLN A 136 1.44 -10.21 16.65
C GLN A 136 1.48 -10.06 15.13
N GLY A 137 1.82 -8.88 14.67
CA GLY A 137 1.95 -8.62 13.24
C GLY A 137 0.64 -8.24 12.55
N SER A 138 0.77 -8.02 11.25
CA SER A 138 -0.33 -7.63 10.38
C SER A 138 -1.14 -8.85 9.93
N GLN A 139 -2.31 -8.62 9.33
CA GLN A 139 -3.07 -9.68 8.66
C GLN A 139 -2.25 -10.33 7.54
N LEU A 140 -1.35 -9.56 6.91
CA LEU A 140 -0.47 -10.03 5.85
C LEU A 140 0.62 -10.96 6.42
N SER A 141 1.25 -10.59 7.55
CA SER A 141 2.23 -11.44 8.24
C SER A 141 1.63 -12.81 8.61
N HIS A 142 0.39 -12.81 9.09
CA HIS A 142 -0.31 -14.05 9.44
C HIS A 142 -0.57 -14.93 8.21
N LEU A 143 -0.97 -14.32 7.08
CA LEU A 143 -1.14 -15.06 5.83
C LEU A 143 0.20 -15.63 5.35
N ILE A 144 1.27 -14.85 5.40
CA ILE A 144 2.62 -15.29 5.03
C ILE A 144 2.99 -16.52 5.84
N GLU A 145 2.90 -16.43 7.18
CA GLU A 145 3.20 -17.55 8.08
C GLU A 145 2.33 -18.77 7.78
N ALA A 146 1.04 -18.57 7.52
CA ALA A 146 0.13 -19.67 7.23
C ALA A 146 0.46 -20.37 5.90
N ILE A 147 0.82 -19.62 4.85
CA ILE A 147 1.20 -20.21 3.55
C ILE A 147 2.54 -20.94 3.66
N GLU A 148 3.53 -20.34 4.32
CA GLU A 148 4.87 -20.94 4.50
C GLU A 148 4.84 -22.22 5.31
N ASN A 149 3.92 -22.34 6.25
CA ASN A 149 3.71 -23.53 7.07
C ASN A 149 2.65 -24.50 6.51
N ASP A 150 2.19 -24.30 5.28
CA ASP A 150 1.13 -25.10 4.63
C ASP A 150 -0.14 -25.27 5.50
N LYS A 151 -0.51 -24.20 6.22
CA LYS A 151 -1.68 -24.18 7.12
C LYS A 151 -2.92 -23.58 6.49
N VAL A 152 -2.86 -23.15 5.23
CA VAL A 152 -4.01 -22.58 4.51
C VAL A 152 -4.78 -23.70 3.84
N SER A 153 -6.05 -23.89 4.21
CA SER A 153 -6.93 -24.92 3.65
C SER A 153 -7.47 -24.58 2.26
N SER A 154 -7.33 -23.33 1.83
CA SER A 154 -7.81 -22.88 0.53
C SER A 154 -7.07 -23.53 -0.62
N ASP A 155 -7.80 -24.02 -1.62
CA ASP A 155 -7.22 -24.54 -2.86
C ASP A 155 -6.76 -23.38 -3.76
N PHE A 156 -5.46 -23.15 -3.77
CA PHE A 156 -4.85 -22.07 -4.56
C PHE A 156 -5.09 -22.21 -6.07
N SER A 157 -5.34 -23.42 -6.57
CA SER A 157 -5.63 -23.64 -8.00
C SER A 157 -6.96 -23.05 -8.45
N GLN A 158 -7.84 -22.75 -7.51
CA GLN A 158 -9.15 -22.12 -7.76
C GLN A 158 -9.12 -20.60 -7.59
N ILE A 159 -7.94 -20.04 -7.26
CA ILE A 159 -7.78 -18.62 -6.99
C ILE A 159 -7.08 -17.95 -8.17
N ALA A 160 -7.61 -16.83 -8.62
CA ALA A 160 -6.91 -15.91 -9.51
C ALA A 160 -6.87 -14.52 -8.86
N LEU A 161 -5.77 -13.81 -9.07
CA LEU A 161 -5.49 -12.53 -8.48
C LEU A 161 -5.31 -11.46 -9.55
N VAL A 162 -6.07 -10.38 -9.46
CA VAL A 162 -5.87 -9.17 -10.26
C VAL A 162 -5.48 -8.05 -9.32
N ILE A 163 -4.33 -7.44 -9.53
CA ILE A 163 -3.80 -6.35 -8.72
C ILE A 163 -3.74 -5.09 -9.59
N ASP A 164 -4.37 -4.00 -9.18
CA ASP A 164 -4.49 -2.81 -9.99
C ASP A 164 -4.35 -1.52 -9.17
N GLY A 165 -3.69 -0.52 -9.75
CA GLY A 165 -3.57 0.81 -9.17
C GLY A 165 -2.43 0.98 -8.17
N PHE A 166 -1.49 0.06 -8.11
CA PHE A 166 -0.28 0.18 -7.28
C PHE A 166 0.88 0.75 -8.08
N THR A 167 1.69 1.56 -7.41
CA THR A 167 2.97 2.06 -7.93
C THR A 167 4.18 1.44 -7.23
N ARG A 168 3.94 0.68 -6.18
CA ARG A 168 4.91 -0.12 -5.42
C ARG A 168 4.17 -1.08 -4.50
N PHE A 169 4.83 -2.11 -4.07
CA PHE A 169 4.38 -2.97 -2.98
C PHE A 169 5.17 -2.70 -1.69
N SER A 170 4.55 -2.93 -0.55
CA SER A 170 5.29 -3.14 0.70
C SER A 170 6.00 -4.50 0.66
N THR A 171 6.96 -4.70 1.54
CA THR A 171 7.67 -5.98 1.65
C THR A 171 6.72 -7.17 1.88
N GLU A 172 5.70 -6.97 2.74
CA GLU A 172 4.69 -8.00 3.01
C GLU A 172 3.81 -8.29 1.78
N GLU A 173 3.36 -7.24 1.08
CA GLU A 173 2.55 -7.39 -0.13
C GLU A 173 3.31 -8.13 -1.22
N GLU A 174 4.57 -7.75 -1.44
CA GLU A 174 5.43 -8.41 -2.42
C GLU A 174 5.70 -9.87 -2.03
N ARG A 175 5.95 -10.15 -0.74
CA ARG A 175 6.14 -11.53 -0.24
C ARG A 175 4.90 -12.39 -0.46
N ILE A 176 3.70 -11.84 -0.26
CA ILE A 176 2.45 -12.55 -0.54
C ILE A 176 2.31 -12.86 -2.03
N VAL A 177 2.62 -11.90 -2.90
CA VAL A 177 2.59 -12.12 -4.36
C VAL A 177 3.56 -13.24 -4.74
N ASP A 178 4.79 -13.26 -4.18
CA ASP A 178 5.77 -14.32 -4.40
C ASP A 178 5.25 -15.69 -3.97
N LEU A 179 4.69 -15.77 -2.76
CA LEU A 179 4.18 -17.02 -2.21
C LEU A 179 2.99 -17.55 -3.02
N LEU A 180 2.04 -16.68 -3.37
CA LEU A 180 0.88 -17.07 -4.17
C LEU A 180 1.29 -17.50 -5.59
N HIS A 181 2.22 -16.77 -6.21
CA HIS A 181 2.81 -17.17 -7.49
C HIS A 181 3.50 -18.55 -7.39
N GLY A 182 4.28 -18.77 -6.33
CA GLY A 182 4.92 -20.06 -6.07
C GLY A 182 3.94 -21.23 -5.83
N LYS A 183 2.73 -20.95 -5.37
CA LYS A 183 1.63 -21.92 -5.23
C LYS A 183 0.81 -22.11 -6.52
N GLY A 184 1.20 -21.45 -7.62
CA GLY A 184 0.55 -21.60 -8.93
C GLY A 184 -0.72 -20.76 -9.12
N VAL A 185 -0.93 -19.73 -8.29
CA VAL A 185 -2.02 -18.77 -8.48
C VAL A 185 -1.78 -17.97 -9.74
N GLU A 186 -2.79 -17.84 -10.60
CA GLU A 186 -2.75 -16.94 -11.75
C GLU A 186 -2.82 -15.49 -11.28
N ILE A 187 -1.80 -14.69 -11.61
CA ILE A 187 -1.68 -13.32 -11.15
C ILE A 187 -1.55 -12.36 -12.34
N VAL A 188 -2.41 -11.36 -12.39
CA VAL A 188 -2.34 -10.26 -13.35
C VAL A 188 -2.12 -8.96 -12.59
N ILE A 189 -1.08 -8.19 -12.94
CA ILE A 189 -0.77 -6.92 -12.30
C ILE A 189 -0.90 -5.79 -13.33
N GLY A 190 -1.86 -4.88 -13.09
CA GLY A 190 -2.07 -3.68 -13.88
C GLY A 190 -1.32 -2.49 -13.28
N VAL A 191 -0.43 -1.89 -14.06
CA VAL A 191 0.31 -0.69 -13.66
C VAL A 191 0.01 0.42 -14.65
N TYR A 192 -0.34 1.59 -14.12
CA TYR A 192 -0.58 2.77 -14.96
C TYR A 192 0.74 3.44 -15.29
N ALA A 193 1.15 3.35 -16.55
CA ALA A 193 2.42 3.90 -17.02
C ALA A 193 2.33 4.30 -18.50
N SER A 194 3.17 5.26 -18.90
CA SER A 194 3.34 5.58 -20.32
C SER A 194 4.21 4.54 -21.01
N LYS A 195 3.76 4.05 -22.18
CA LYS A 195 4.54 3.14 -23.04
C LYS A 195 5.87 3.76 -23.45
N LYS A 196 5.88 5.05 -23.74
CA LYS A 196 7.09 5.79 -24.11
C LYS A 196 8.05 5.90 -22.94
N ALA A 197 7.54 6.22 -21.74
CA ALA A 197 8.33 6.28 -20.52
C ALA A 197 8.94 4.89 -20.18
N TYR A 198 8.18 3.82 -20.39
CA TYR A 198 8.68 2.45 -20.18
C TYR A 198 9.80 2.06 -21.14
N ALA A 199 9.72 2.50 -22.39
CA ALA A 199 10.71 2.19 -23.45
C ALA A 199 11.97 3.07 -23.41
N SER A 200 11.93 4.21 -22.74
CA SER A 200 13.02 5.20 -22.71
C SER A 200 13.77 5.13 -21.37
N PRO A 201 15.12 5.28 -21.39
CA PRO A 201 15.85 5.42 -20.14
C PRO A 201 15.36 6.68 -19.40
N PHE A 202 15.28 6.55 -18.08
CA PHE A 202 14.72 7.55 -17.17
C PHE A 202 15.44 8.89 -17.22
N SER A 203 14.66 9.97 -17.31
CA SER A 203 15.08 11.30 -16.88
C SER A 203 14.44 11.63 -15.53
N GLU A 204 15.17 12.21 -14.60
CA GLU A 204 14.63 12.74 -13.36
C GLU A 204 13.44 13.67 -13.64
N GLY A 205 12.37 13.51 -12.86
CA GLY A 205 11.16 14.33 -13.00
C GLY A 205 10.09 13.78 -13.94
N ASN A 206 10.22 12.55 -14.44
CA ASN A 206 9.15 11.90 -15.20
C ASN A 206 7.94 11.61 -14.28
N LEU A 207 6.74 12.00 -14.73
CA LEU A 207 5.48 11.76 -14.02
C LEU A 207 5.25 10.29 -13.68
N TYR A 208 5.70 9.38 -14.54
CA TYR A 208 5.51 7.94 -14.40
C TYR A 208 6.71 7.20 -13.80
N GLN A 209 7.70 7.92 -13.26
CA GLN A 209 8.94 7.31 -12.78
C GLN A 209 8.70 6.12 -11.85
N SER A 210 7.95 6.32 -10.76
CA SER A 210 7.67 5.27 -9.79
C SER A 210 6.94 4.06 -10.39
N SER A 211 5.96 4.31 -11.27
CA SER A 211 5.19 3.25 -11.93
C SER A 211 6.03 2.44 -12.90
N VAL A 212 6.92 3.12 -13.62
CA VAL A 212 7.79 2.46 -14.60
C VAL A 212 8.92 1.69 -13.91
N GLU A 213 9.53 2.24 -12.85
CA GLU A 213 10.50 1.51 -12.02
C GLU A 213 9.87 0.24 -11.43
N PHE A 214 8.65 0.37 -10.90
CA PHE A 214 7.90 -0.75 -10.38
C PHE A 214 7.60 -1.80 -11.45
N LEU A 215 7.17 -1.38 -12.65
CA LEU A 215 6.89 -2.28 -13.76
C LEU A 215 8.16 -3.01 -14.24
N HIS A 216 9.30 -2.31 -14.33
CA HIS A 216 10.60 -2.94 -14.64
C HIS A 216 11.03 -3.93 -13.55
N HIS A 217 10.83 -3.58 -12.28
CA HIS A 217 11.12 -4.48 -11.16
C HIS A 217 10.31 -5.77 -11.29
N LEU A 218 8.98 -5.67 -11.48
CA LEU A 218 8.11 -6.84 -11.63
C LEU A 218 8.47 -7.67 -12.86
N ALA A 219 8.68 -7.03 -14.01
CA ALA A 219 9.03 -7.71 -15.25
C ALA A 219 10.35 -8.48 -15.12
N SER A 220 11.35 -7.90 -14.46
CA SER A 220 12.64 -8.53 -14.19
C SER A 220 12.52 -9.68 -13.20
N LYS A 221 11.81 -9.44 -12.09
CA LYS A 221 11.66 -10.42 -11.00
C LYS A 221 10.93 -11.69 -11.46
N TYR A 222 9.82 -11.52 -12.18
CA TYR A 222 9.00 -12.66 -12.65
C TYR A 222 9.32 -13.11 -14.07
N GLN A 223 10.35 -12.51 -14.70
CA GLN A 223 10.79 -12.83 -16.07
C GLN A 223 9.63 -12.80 -17.08
N THR A 224 8.70 -11.89 -16.88
CA THR A 224 7.50 -11.71 -17.70
C THR A 224 7.53 -10.32 -18.34
N PRO A 225 7.47 -10.22 -19.68
CA PRO A 225 7.48 -8.92 -20.34
C PRO A 225 6.18 -8.16 -20.04
N ALA A 226 6.30 -6.84 -19.85
CA ALA A 226 5.14 -5.97 -19.74
C ALA A 226 4.37 -5.96 -21.08
N GLN A 227 3.05 -6.01 -20.99
CA GLN A 227 2.15 -5.94 -22.14
C GLN A 227 1.36 -4.64 -22.10
N ASP A 228 1.27 -3.98 -23.26
CA ASP A 228 0.44 -2.80 -23.39
C ASP A 228 -1.03 -3.22 -23.59
N SER A 229 -1.88 -2.91 -22.61
CA SER A 229 -3.31 -3.15 -22.66
C SER A 229 -4.13 -1.87 -22.93
N SER A 230 -3.48 -0.77 -23.29
CA SER A 230 -4.14 0.50 -23.55
C SER A 230 -5.18 0.36 -24.66
N GLN A 231 -6.40 0.81 -24.36
CA GLN A 231 -7.45 0.93 -25.37
C GLN A 231 -7.41 2.34 -25.94
N THR A 232 -7.29 2.44 -27.25
CA THR A 232 -7.46 3.72 -27.95
C THR A 232 -8.94 4.10 -27.94
N HIS A 233 -9.30 5.08 -27.12
CA HIS A 233 -10.64 5.66 -27.21
C HIS A 233 -10.76 6.49 -28.50
N GLU A 234 -11.72 6.16 -29.34
CA GLU A 234 -11.98 6.90 -30.60
C GLU A 234 -12.41 8.35 -30.36
N LYS A 235 -12.95 8.66 -29.18
CA LYS A 235 -13.31 10.03 -28.78
C LYS A 235 -12.70 10.32 -27.43
N MET A 236 -11.84 11.32 -27.40
CA MET A 236 -11.28 11.88 -26.17
C MET A 236 -12.22 12.93 -25.60
N ASP A 237 -12.55 12.83 -24.33
CA ASP A 237 -13.20 13.92 -23.61
C ASP A 237 -12.19 15.01 -23.20
N SER A 238 -12.67 16.10 -22.61
CA SER A 238 -11.83 17.22 -22.19
C SER A 238 -10.78 16.81 -21.15
N PHE A 239 -11.08 15.84 -20.31
CA PHE A 239 -10.16 15.32 -19.30
C PHE A 239 -9.05 14.47 -19.94
N ASP A 240 -9.40 13.59 -20.87
CA ASP A 240 -8.43 12.81 -21.64
C ASP A 240 -7.46 13.72 -22.40
N LYS A 241 -7.98 14.81 -23.00
CA LYS A 241 -7.16 15.82 -23.69
C LYS A 241 -6.19 16.52 -22.73
N ALA A 242 -6.66 16.91 -21.53
CA ALA A 242 -5.82 17.53 -20.51
C ALA A 242 -4.74 16.58 -20.02
N SER A 243 -5.09 15.32 -19.74
CA SER A 243 -4.15 14.29 -19.31
C SER A 243 -3.04 14.07 -20.33
N ARG A 244 -3.39 13.97 -21.62
CA ARG A 244 -2.40 13.80 -22.70
C ARG A 244 -1.52 15.03 -22.88
N LEU A 245 -2.07 16.23 -22.69
CA LEU A 245 -1.27 17.46 -22.74
C LEU A 245 -0.23 17.48 -21.62
N LEU A 246 -0.64 17.13 -20.40
CA LEU A 246 0.28 17.01 -19.27
C LEU A 246 1.35 15.93 -19.52
N GLU A 247 0.95 14.77 -19.99
CA GLU A 247 1.85 13.67 -20.33
C GLU A 247 2.89 14.12 -21.38
N SER A 248 2.46 14.76 -22.46
CA SER A 248 3.36 15.26 -23.50
C SER A 248 4.33 16.35 -22.99
N SER A 249 3.88 17.17 -22.05
CA SER A 249 4.73 18.17 -21.40
C SER A 249 5.86 17.54 -20.58
N TYR A 250 5.59 16.46 -19.86
CA TYR A 250 6.62 15.72 -19.10
C TYR A 250 7.55 14.92 -20.00
N ASP A 251 7.04 14.37 -21.10
CA ASP A 251 7.81 13.57 -22.06
C ASP A 251 8.57 14.42 -23.08
N PHE A 252 8.42 15.75 -23.06
CA PHE A 252 8.94 16.66 -24.07
C PHE A 252 8.54 16.24 -25.50
N SER A 253 7.38 15.63 -25.66
CA SER A 253 6.87 15.21 -26.97
C SER A 253 5.99 16.30 -27.56
N GLU A 254 6.10 16.49 -28.88
CA GLU A 254 5.16 17.33 -29.60
C GLU A 254 3.81 16.62 -29.67
N PHE A 255 2.80 17.23 -29.12
CA PHE A 255 1.44 16.76 -29.17
C PHE A 255 0.51 17.91 -29.59
N THR A 256 -0.18 17.71 -30.70
CA THR A 256 -1.16 18.69 -31.20
C THR A 256 -2.55 18.24 -30.78
N LEU A 257 -3.22 19.05 -29.98
CA LEU A 257 -4.60 18.84 -29.54
C LEU A 257 -5.56 19.67 -30.39
N ASP A 258 -6.61 19.03 -30.88
CA ASP A 258 -7.77 19.73 -31.38
C ASP A 258 -8.67 20.09 -30.18
N VAL A 259 -8.69 21.38 -29.83
CA VAL A 259 -9.40 21.92 -28.67
C VAL A 259 -10.61 22.68 -29.15
N ASP A 260 -11.79 22.20 -28.82
CA ASP A 260 -13.06 22.86 -29.12
C ASP A 260 -13.52 23.83 -28.01
N ASP A 261 -14.63 24.53 -28.24
CA ASP A 261 -15.14 25.50 -27.27
C ASP A 261 -15.63 24.82 -25.99
N LYS A 262 -16.14 23.60 -26.07
CA LYS A 262 -16.54 22.82 -24.92
C LYS A 262 -15.36 22.44 -24.04
N ASP A 263 -14.20 22.11 -24.63
CA ASP A 263 -12.98 21.86 -23.88
C ASP A 263 -12.53 23.09 -23.11
N ARG A 264 -12.63 24.28 -23.73
CA ARG A 264 -12.27 25.55 -23.09
C ARG A 264 -13.18 25.91 -21.93
N GLU A 265 -14.45 25.53 -21.99
CA GLU A 265 -15.40 25.70 -20.90
C GLU A 265 -15.12 24.74 -19.73
N ASN A 266 -14.66 23.53 -20.04
CA ASN A 266 -14.38 22.47 -19.05
C ASN A 266 -13.00 22.56 -18.42
N LEU A 267 -12.03 23.17 -19.10
CA LEU A 267 -10.65 23.26 -18.62
C LEU A 267 -10.32 24.70 -18.25
N GLN A 268 -9.92 24.90 -17.00
CA GLN A 268 -9.51 26.20 -16.49
C GLN A 268 -8.11 26.08 -15.87
N ILE A 269 -7.24 27.01 -16.20
CA ILE A 269 -5.89 27.10 -15.64
C ILE A 269 -5.85 28.33 -14.76
N TRP A 270 -5.54 28.16 -13.48
CA TRP A 270 -5.40 29.23 -12.53
C TRP A 270 -3.93 29.34 -12.09
N SER A 271 -3.43 30.58 -12.02
CA SER A 271 -2.13 30.87 -11.44
C SER A 271 -2.34 31.61 -10.12
N CYS A 272 -1.86 31.03 -9.04
CA CYS A 272 -1.96 31.59 -7.70
C CYS A 272 -0.56 31.88 -7.15
N LEU A 273 -0.45 32.86 -6.27
CA LEU A 273 0.84 33.23 -5.65
C LEU A 273 1.26 32.25 -4.54
N THR A 274 0.28 31.64 -3.88
CA THR A 274 0.51 30.72 -2.77
C THR A 274 -0.41 29.50 -2.86
N GLN A 275 0.02 28.39 -2.30
CA GLN A 275 -0.78 27.16 -2.19
C GLN A 275 -2.11 27.41 -1.43
N LYS A 276 -2.12 28.33 -0.46
CA LYS A 276 -3.32 28.70 0.28
C LYS A 276 -4.35 29.38 -0.64
N GLU A 277 -3.92 30.32 -1.48
CA GLU A 277 -4.79 30.97 -2.48
C GLU A 277 -5.35 29.98 -3.49
N GLU A 278 -4.54 29.01 -3.93
CA GLU A 278 -4.98 27.93 -4.81
C GLU A 278 -6.12 27.14 -4.18
N LEU A 279 -5.94 26.67 -2.95
CA LEU A 279 -6.96 25.93 -2.21
C LEU A 279 -8.24 26.76 -1.97
N GLU A 280 -8.11 28.05 -1.62
CA GLU A 280 -9.25 28.94 -1.45
C GLU A 280 -10.01 29.16 -2.77
N LEU A 281 -9.30 29.30 -3.88
CA LEU A 281 -9.90 29.49 -5.20
C LEU A 281 -10.67 28.23 -5.64
N VAL A 282 -10.08 27.05 -5.46
CA VAL A 282 -10.74 25.76 -5.72
C VAL A 282 -12.00 25.62 -4.87
N ALA A 283 -11.92 25.88 -3.57
CA ALA A 283 -13.05 25.80 -2.66
C ALA A 283 -14.20 26.74 -3.03
N ARG A 284 -13.87 28.00 -3.43
CA ARG A 284 -14.88 28.96 -3.93
C ARG A 284 -15.54 28.49 -5.22
N SER A 285 -14.75 27.95 -6.15
CA SER A 285 -15.24 27.45 -7.43
C SER A 285 -16.22 26.28 -7.25
N ILE A 286 -15.92 25.35 -6.33
CA ILE A 286 -16.81 24.23 -5.98
C ILE A 286 -18.13 24.72 -5.38
N ARG A 287 -18.09 25.79 -4.56
CA ARG A 287 -19.31 26.32 -3.93
C ARG A 287 -20.20 27.12 -4.89
N GLN A 288 -19.69 27.55 -6.03
CA GLN A 288 -20.43 28.31 -7.05
C GLN A 288 -21.12 27.41 -8.08
N LYS A 289 -20.72 26.14 -8.18
CA LYS A 289 -21.37 25.08 -8.96
C LYS A 289 -22.44 24.35 -8.12
#